data_c49fbec138abd53972031d1ac67efe3d
#
_entry.id   c49fbec138abd53972031d1ac67efe3d
#
_cell.length_a   1.000
_cell.length_b   1.000
_cell.length_c   1.000
_cell.angle_alpha   90.00
_cell.angle_beta   90.00
_cell.angle_gamma   90.00
#
_symmetry.space_group_name_H-M   'P 1'
#
loop_
_entity.id
_entity.type
_entity.pdbx_description
1 polymer ?
#
loop_
_entity_poly.entity_id
_entity_poly.type
_entity_poly.pdbx_seq_one_letter_code
_entity_poly.pdbx_strand_id
1 'polypeptide(L)'
;MVVAGGDYVHFVVEYGGKIEKCRVTETALLNRERVSRKDAGHTQLIAIFVRHRAEIEHLALAKLQRQGHSDRGVVVTTEDLNPSG
;
A
#
# COMPACT_ATOMS: atom_id res chain seq x y z
N MET A 1 -8.18 9.70 0.96
CA MET A 1 -7.28 10.16 2.03
C MET A 1 -6.19 9.12 2.27
N VAL A 2 -4.95 9.57 2.49
CA VAL A 2 -3.82 8.69 2.75
C VAL A 2 -3.33 8.98 4.16
N VAL A 3 -3.28 7.95 5.01
CA VAL A 3 -2.92 8.11 6.41
C VAL A 3 -1.91 7.04 6.81
N ALA A 4 -0.79 7.44 7.40
CA ALA A 4 0.17 6.50 7.97
C ALA A 4 -0.22 6.22 9.42
N GLY A 5 -0.24 4.95 9.79
CA GLY A 5 -0.59 4.57 11.16
C GLY A 5 -0.43 3.07 11.37
N GLY A 6 -0.07 2.70 12.60
CA GLY A 6 0.28 1.32 12.89
C GLY A 6 1.49 0.92 12.06
N ASP A 7 1.42 -0.19 11.40
CA ASP A 7 2.50 -0.66 10.53
C ASP A 7 2.14 -0.51 9.05
N TYR A 8 1.20 0.38 8.74
CA TYR A 8 0.64 0.50 7.39
C TYR A 8 0.47 1.94 6.97
N VAL A 9 0.43 2.15 5.66
CA VAL A 9 -0.12 3.37 5.06
C VAL A 9 -1.48 2.98 4.47
N HIS A 10 -2.53 3.67 4.91
CA HIS A 10 -3.91 3.38 4.53
C HIS A 10 -4.33 4.27 3.37
N PHE A 11 -5.02 3.69 2.41
CA PHE A 11 -5.52 4.41 1.25
C PHE A 11 -6.79 3.75 0.75
N VAL A 12 -7.43 4.35 -0.25
CA VAL A 12 -8.63 3.78 -0.85
C VAL A 12 -8.48 3.74 -2.36
N VAL A 13 -9.19 2.80 -2.99
CA VAL A 13 -9.30 2.74 -4.43
C VAL A 13 -10.77 2.58 -4.79
N GLU A 14 -11.13 2.97 -6.00
CA GLU A 14 -12.49 2.75 -6.51
C GLU A 14 -12.48 1.49 -7.37
N TYR A 15 -13.38 0.57 -7.06
CA TYR A 15 -13.47 -0.69 -7.77
C TYR A 15 -14.94 -1.10 -7.88
N GLY A 16 -15.41 -1.28 -9.12
CA GLY A 16 -16.80 -1.70 -9.35
C GLY A 16 -17.83 -0.70 -8.83
N GLY A 17 -17.50 0.59 -8.86
CA GLY A 17 -18.39 1.64 -8.37
C GLY A 17 -18.41 1.80 -6.87
N LYS A 18 -17.51 1.13 -6.17
CA LYS A 18 -17.42 1.19 -4.70
C LYS A 18 -16.04 1.64 -4.27
N ILE A 19 -15.98 2.27 -3.11
CA ILE A 19 -14.72 2.65 -2.49
C ILE A 19 -14.23 1.47 -1.64
N GLU A 20 -13.05 0.98 -1.95
CA GLU A 20 -12.46 -0.15 -1.25
C GLU A 20 -11.29 0.32 -0.39
N LYS A 21 -11.30 -0.09 0.87
CA LYS A 21 -10.22 0.25 1.80
C LYS A 21 -9.02 -0.64 1.55
N CYS A 22 -7.84 0.00 1.48
CA CYS A 22 -6.59 -0.71 1.20
C CYS A 22 -5.53 -0.22 2.16
N ARG A 23 -4.47 -1.02 2.29
CA ARG A 23 -3.29 -0.61 3.04
C ARG A 23 -2.07 -1.28 2.46
N VAL A 24 -0.94 -0.61 2.60
CA VAL A 24 0.35 -1.16 2.19
C VAL A 24 1.24 -1.16 3.42
N THR A 25 2.03 -2.22 3.60
CA THR A 25 2.90 -2.33 4.77
C THR A 25 4.02 -1.29 4.70
N GLU A 26 4.40 -0.75 5.87
CA GLU A 26 5.54 0.16 5.94
C GLU A 26 6.81 -0.53 5.43
N THR A 27 6.98 -1.79 5.79
CA THR A 27 8.12 -2.57 5.34
C THR A 27 8.22 -2.62 3.81
N ALA A 28 7.09 -2.76 3.12
CA ALA A 28 7.08 -2.77 1.67
C ALA A 28 7.59 -1.45 1.09
N LEU A 29 7.14 -0.34 1.66
CA LEU A 29 7.56 0.98 1.20
C LEU A 29 9.04 1.22 1.46
N LEU A 30 9.50 0.91 2.67
CA LEU A 30 10.90 1.10 3.04
C LEU A 30 11.81 0.24 2.17
N ASN A 31 11.41 -1.00 1.92
CA ASN A 31 12.17 -1.91 1.08
C ASN A 31 12.27 -1.39 -0.36
N ARG A 32 11.18 -0.83 -0.89
CA ARG A 32 11.16 -0.31 -2.26
C ARG A 32 12.16 0.82 -2.45
N GLU A 33 12.32 1.69 -1.43
CA GLU A 33 13.22 2.84 -1.49
C GLU A 33 14.56 2.56 -0.79
N ARG A 34 14.71 1.37 -0.21
CA ARG A 34 15.90 0.97 0.53
C ARG A 34 16.23 1.95 1.67
N VAL A 35 15.18 2.38 2.36
CA VAL A 35 15.30 3.30 3.48
C VAL A 35 15.24 2.52 4.79
N SER A 36 16.09 2.87 5.75
CA SER A 36 16.08 2.26 7.06
C SER A 36 14.86 2.73 7.86
N ARG A 37 14.23 1.82 8.62
CA ARG A 37 13.05 2.15 9.42
C ARG A 37 13.31 3.32 10.37
N LYS A 38 14.49 3.39 10.95
CA LYS A 38 14.81 4.46 11.90
C LYS A 38 14.96 5.83 11.23
N ASP A 39 15.11 5.86 9.91
CA ASP A 39 15.22 7.10 9.16
C ASP A 39 13.88 7.51 8.54
N ALA A 40 12.80 6.78 8.83
CA ALA A 40 11.51 7.00 8.22
C ALA A 40 10.46 7.38 9.25
N GLY A 41 9.98 8.63 9.20
CA GLY A 41 8.80 9.05 9.93
C GLY A 41 7.56 8.93 9.07
N HIS A 42 6.40 9.30 9.62
CA HIS A 42 5.14 9.22 8.89
C HIS A 42 5.16 10.05 7.60
N THR A 43 5.74 11.24 7.65
CA THR A 43 5.85 12.10 6.47
C THR A 43 6.65 11.42 5.36
N GLN A 44 7.75 10.77 5.74
CA GLN A 44 8.58 10.04 4.80
C GLN A 44 7.83 8.89 4.17
N LEU A 45 7.08 8.13 4.98
CA LEU A 45 6.30 6.99 4.48
C LEU A 45 5.23 7.43 3.50
N ILE A 46 4.55 8.53 3.80
CA ILE A 46 3.54 9.07 2.89
C ILE A 46 4.19 9.55 1.60
N ALA A 47 5.36 10.18 1.68
CA ALA A 47 6.09 10.62 0.49
C ALA A 47 6.48 9.44 -0.41
N ILE A 48 6.94 8.34 0.18
CA ILE A 48 7.25 7.12 -0.56
C ILE A 48 5.98 6.57 -1.23
N PHE A 49 4.88 6.51 -0.49
CA PHE A 49 3.63 6.05 -1.03
C PHE A 49 3.20 6.89 -2.25
N VAL A 50 3.24 8.21 -2.13
CA VAL A 50 2.83 9.11 -3.20
C VAL A 50 3.71 8.90 -4.45
N ARG A 51 4.99 8.68 -4.25
CA ARG A 51 5.93 8.44 -5.35
C ARG A 51 5.60 7.17 -6.13
N HIS A 52 5.11 6.14 -5.43
CA HIS A 52 4.79 4.85 -6.03
C HIS A 52 3.29 4.57 -6.08
N ARG A 53 2.48 5.60 -5.95
CA ARG A 53 1.04 5.47 -5.78
C ARG A 53 0.38 4.69 -6.91
N ALA A 54 0.71 5.00 -8.16
CA ALA A 54 0.09 4.35 -9.30
C ALA A 54 0.34 2.84 -9.29
N GLU A 55 1.57 2.45 -8.98
CA GLU A 55 1.94 1.03 -8.88
C GLU A 55 1.20 0.34 -7.74
N ILE A 56 1.15 0.99 -6.57
CA ILE A 56 0.51 0.41 -5.39
C ILE A 56 -1.00 0.26 -5.62
N GLU A 57 -1.64 1.26 -6.21
CA GLU A 57 -3.06 1.18 -6.52
C GLU A 57 -3.35 0.08 -7.54
N HIS A 58 -2.48 -0.07 -8.53
CA HIS A 58 -2.62 -1.14 -9.52
C HIS A 58 -2.55 -2.52 -8.86
N LEU A 59 -1.61 -2.70 -7.95
CA LEU A 59 -1.48 -3.96 -7.22
C LEU A 59 -2.72 -4.24 -6.35
N ALA A 60 -3.24 -3.21 -5.69
CA ALA A 60 -4.45 -3.36 -4.89
C ALA A 60 -5.64 -3.76 -5.74
N LEU A 61 -5.81 -3.13 -6.91
CA LEU A 61 -6.88 -3.47 -7.83
C LEU A 61 -6.74 -4.90 -8.35
N ALA A 62 -5.52 -5.32 -8.65
CA ALA A 62 -5.28 -6.69 -9.11
C ALA A 62 -5.68 -7.71 -8.04
N LYS A 63 -5.39 -7.40 -6.78
CA LYS A 63 -5.81 -8.26 -5.66
C LYS A 63 -7.32 -8.30 -5.52
N LEU A 64 -8.00 -7.16 -5.67
CA LEU A 64 -9.45 -7.10 -5.62
C LEU A 64 -10.08 -7.95 -6.73
N GLN A 65 -9.51 -7.92 -7.92
CA GLN A 65 -10.00 -8.74 -9.03
C GLN A 65 -9.90 -10.22 -8.74
N ARG A 66 -8.88 -10.64 -8.00
CA ARG A 66 -8.69 -12.04 -7.68
C ARG A 66 -9.53 -12.51 -6.51
N GLN A 67 -9.62 -11.69 -5.46
CA GLN A 67 -10.27 -12.10 -4.21
C GLN A 67 -11.67 -11.51 -4.00
N GLY A 68 -12.03 -10.48 -4.77
CA GLY A 68 -13.28 -9.77 -4.58
C GLY A 68 -13.26 -8.86 -3.37
N HIS A 69 -14.41 -8.26 -3.08
CA HIS A 69 -14.57 -7.37 -1.93
C HIS A 69 -14.33 -8.13 -0.62
N SER A 70 -13.68 -7.48 0.32
CA SER A 70 -13.47 -8.02 1.66
C SER A 70 -13.64 -6.91 2.69
N ASP A 71 -14.36 -7.21 3.78
CA ASP A 71 -14.55 -6.25 4.87
C ASP A 71 -13.22 -5.89 5.54
N ARG A 72 -12.23 -6.77 5.45
CA ARG A 72 -10.90 -6.52 6.00
C ARG A 72 -10.06 -5.62 5.11
N GLY A 73 -10.51 -5.38 3.88
CA GLY A 73 -9.77 -4.58 2.91
C GLY A 73 -8.66 -5.37 2.23
N VAL A 74 -7.83 -4.65 1.49
CA VAL A 74 -6.74 -5.24 0.72
C VAL A 74 -5.43 -4.82 1.33
N VAL A 75 -4.50 -5.76 1.48
CA VAL A 75 -3.16 -5.49 2.00
C VAL A 75 -2.14 -5.72 0.89
N VAL A 76 -1.39 -4.68 0.56
CA VAL A 76 -0.25 -4.79 -0.36
C VAL A 76 0.99 -5.04 0.49
N THR A 77 1.64 -6.16 0.27
CA THR A 77 2.78 -6.59 1.09
C THR A 77 4.10 -6.36 0.36
N THR A 78 5.19 -6.62 1.08
CA THR A 78 6.52 -6.55 0.48
C THR A 78 6.63 -7.44 -0.74
N GLU A 79 6.07 -8.66 -0.66
CA GLU A 79 6.12 -9.59 -1.78
C GLU A 79 5.36 -9.08 -2.99
N ASP A 80 4.26 -8.34 -2.77
CA ASP A 80 3.49 -7.77 -3.87
C ASP A 80 4.24 -6.63 -4.55
N LEU A 81 4.86 -5.76 -3.76
CA LEU A 81 5.53 -4.57 -4.28
C LEU A 81 6.93 -4.89 -4.81
N ASN A 82 7.60 -5.89 -4.23
CA ASN A 82 8.96 -6.30 -4.61
C ASN A 82 8.99 -7.81 -4.85
N PRO A 83 8.32 -8.28 -5.93
CA PRO A 83 8.05 -9.72 -6.08
C PRO A 83 9.25 -10.61 -6.34
N SER A 84 10.31 -10.09 -6.83
CA SER A 84 11.44 -10.95 -7.18
C SER A 84 12.41 -11.21 -6.04
N GLY A 85 12.08 -10.70 -4.88
CA GLY A 85 12.92 -10.96 -3.74
C GLY A 85 14.34 -10.51 -3.87
#